data_d9111ff52f872f371e8e615c99392fe3
#
_entry.id   d9111ff52f872f371e8e615c99392fe3
#
_cell.length_a   1.000
_cell.length_b   1.000
_cell.length_c   1.000
_cell.angle_alpha   90.00
_cell.angle_beta   90.00
_cell.angle_gamma   90.00
#
_symmetry.space_group_name_H-M   'P 1'
#
loop_
_entity.id
_entity.type
_entity.pdbx_description
1 polymer ?
#
loop_
_entity_poly.entity_id
_entity_poly.type
_entity_poly.pdbx_seq_one_letter_code
_entity_poly.pdbx_strand_id
1 'polypeptide(L)'
;MDRTVAPRDKLVEFDVMVREIDELLELAVSGEIWETPRFANTPRELRRLNDIAFAGDGEPTTYPRLGQAIQAVADLRAKHGLPDLKLIVLTNALLLHRQDVLNALLGLRQGGPGSYELWAKLDAGTQPWFEQMAGRNLSLQRIVDNIALCARQLEVTIQSMIPTLDGKDPGETEMVAMAGRINEITGAGGNIRLVQVYTTARKPSNPRIGMVEDARLDELADKLRQHVEVPVEVFYGRHWET
;
A
#
# COMPACT_ATOMS: atom_id res chain seq x y z
N MET A 1 -11.35 -9.27 8.52
CA MET A 1 -10.87 -9.95 9.75
C MET A 1 -11.56 -9.30 10.93
N ASP A 2 -12.06 -10.08 11.87
CA ASP A 2 -12.68 -9.55 13.09
C ASP A 2 -11.59 -9.04 14.04
N ARG A 3 -11.52 -7.72 14.21
CA ARG A 3 -10.53 -7.05 15.08
C ARG A 3 -10.87 -7.15 16.57
N THR A 4 -12.00 -7.73 16.91
CA THR A 4 -12.39 -7.97 18.32
C THR A 4 -11.69 -9.17 18.91
N VAL A 5 -11.15 -10.05 18.06
CA VAL A 5 -10.37 -11.23 18.48
C VAL A 5 -8.88 -10.88 18.35
N ALA A 6 -8.19 -10.89 19.48
CA ALA A 6 -6.73 -10.73 19.45
C ALA A 6 -6.11 -11.89 18.64
N PRO A 7 -5.19 -11.63 17.71
CA PRO A 7 -4.52 -12.68 16.97
C PRO A 7 -3.80 -13.61 17.96
N ARG A 8 -3.94 -14.92 17.75
CA ARG A 8 -3.26 -15.93 18.58
C ARG A 8 -1.75 -15.79 18.49
N ASP A 9 -1.25 -15.50 17.28
CA ASP A 9 0.15 -15.30 16.99
C ASP A 9 0.38 -13.85 16.55
N LYS A 10 1.24 -13.16 17.25
CA LYS A 10 1.58 -11.76 16.97
C LYS A 10 2.68 -11.59 15.92
N LEU A 11 3.37 -12.67 15.58
CA LEU A 11 4.48 -12.69 14.64
C LEU A 11 4.26 -13.76 13.59
N VAL A 12 4.59 -13.43 12.35
CA VAL A 12 4.65 -14.38 11.24
C VAL A 12 5.86 -15.29 11.45
N GLU A 13 5.63 -16.62 11.47
CA GLU A 13 6.70 -17.59 11.49
C GLU A 13 7.41 -17.61 10.13
N PHE A 14 8.70 -17.23 10.13
CA PHE A 14 9.46 -17.01 8.90
C PHE A 14 9.50 -18.24 7.98
N ASP A 15 9.84 -19.41 8.51
CA ASP A 15 10.01 -20.63 7.71
C ASP A 15 8.67 -21.12 7.15
N VAL A 16 7.58 -20.91 7.90
CA VAL A 16 6.21 -21.19 7.44
C VAL A 16 5.84 -20.27 6.30
N MET A 17 6.08 -18.95 6.45
CA MET A 17 5.81 -17.96 5.41
C MET A 17 6.55 -18.29 4.11
N VAL A 18 7.86 -18.61 4.21
CA VAL A 18 8.68 -18.93 3.03
C VAL A 18 8.14 -20.17 2.32
N ARG A 19 7.81 -21.23 3.07
CA ARG A 19 7.24 -22.45 2.51
C ARG A 19 5.89 -22.20 1.84
N GLU A 20 4.98 -21.49 2.50
CA GLU A 20 3.64 -21.20 1.96
C GLU A 20 3.72 -20.35 0.67
N ILE A 21 4.64 -19.39 0.60
CA ILE A 21 4.86 -18.60 -0.62
C ILE A 21 5.43 -19.49 -1.73
N ASP A 22 6.38 -20.38 -1.42
CA ASP A 22 6.96 -21.33 -2.38
C ASP A 22 5.87 -22.23 -2.99
N GLU A 23 5.03 -22.84 -2.16
CA GLU A 23 3.91 -23.69 -2.57
C GLU A 23 2.87 -22.91 -3.41
N LEU A 24 2.54 -21.68 -3.03
CA LEU A 24 1.61 -20.85 -3.79
C LEU A 24 2.16 -20.44 -5.16
N LEU A 25 3.46 -20.15 -5.24
CA LEU A 25 4.11 -19.83 -6.51
C LEU A 25 4.14 -21.05 -7.43
N GLU A 26 4.41 -22.24 -6.91
CA GLU A 26 4.35 -23.49 -7.67
C GLU A 26 2.95 -23.72 -8.26
N LEU A 27 1.90 -23.60 -7.44
CA LEU A 27 0.51 -23.71 -7.89
C LEU A 27 0.15 -22.65 -8.93
N ALA A 28 0.68 -21.44 -8.80
CA ALA A 28 0.40 -20.37 -9.73
C ALA A 28 1.09 -20.56 -11.08
N VAL A 29 2.35 -21.03 -11.07
CA VAL A 29 3.15 -21.30 -12.30
C VAL A 29 2.62 -22.52 -13.02
N SER A 30 2.24 -23.61 -12.30
CA SER A 30 1.61 -24.79 -12.92
C SER A 30 0.21 -24.50 -13.46
N GLY A 31 -0.43 -23.47 -12.96
CA GLY A 31 -1.84 -23.13 -13.28
C GLY A 31 -2.86 -23.84 -12.39
N GLU A 32 -2.45 -24.74 -11.52
CA GLU A 32 -3.33 -25.47 -10.59
C GLU A 32 -4.07 -24.55 -9.61
N ILE A 33 -3.52 -23.37 -9.33
CA ILE A 33 -4.17 -22.36 -8.48
C ILE A 33 -5.58 -22.00 -9.00
N TRP A 34 -5.77 -21.99 -10.32
CA TRP A 34 -7.05 -21.65 -10.98
C TRP A 34 -8.11 -22.77 -10.86
N GLU A 35 -7.71 -23.96 -10.42
CA GLU A 35 -8.61 -25.08 -10.15
C GLU A 35 -9.08 -25.11 -8.69
N THR A 36 -8.43 -24.32 -7.84
CA THR A 36 -8.82 -24.21 -6.42
C THR A 36 -10.18 -23.51 -6.28
N PRO A 37 -11.01 -23.86 -5.27
CA PRO A 37 -12.34 -23.27 -5.09
C PRO A 37 -12.33 -21.73 -5.04
N ARG A 38 -11.27 -21.14 -4.53
CA ARG A 38 -11.10 -19.68 -4.39
C ARG A 38 -10.97 -18.97 -5.73
N PHE A 39 -10.32 -19.60 -6.72
CA PHE A 39 -9.96 -18.98 -8.00
C PHE A 39 -10.58 -19.63 -9.22
N ALA A 40 -11.33 -20.73 -9.05
CA ALA A 40 -11.92 -21.49 -10.16
C ALA A 40 -12.82 -20.64 -11.09
N ASN A 41 -13.52 -19.65 -10.50
CA ASN A 41 -14.41 -18.75 -11.24
C ASN A 41 -13.70 -17.52 -11.82
N THR A 42 -12.35 -17.42 -11.71
CA THR A 42 -11.62 -16.30 -12.29
C THR A 42 -11.66 -16.36 -13.80
N PRO A 43 -12.14 -15.30 -14.50
CA PRO A 43 -12.10 -15.23 -15.95
C PRO A 43 -10.69 -15.44 -16.49
N ARG A 44 -10.56 -16.11 -17.64
CA ARG A 44 -9.24 -16.49 -18.20
C ARG A 44 -8.32 -15.29 -18.44
N GLU A 45 -8.88 -14.17 -18.90
CA GLU A 45 -8.17 -12.91 -19.14
C GLU A 45 -7.61 -12.24 -17.87
N LEU A 46 -8.12 -12.64 -16.69
CA LEU A 46 -7.65 -12.16 -15.38
C LEU A 46 -6.74 -13.16 -14.66
N ARG A 47 -6.48 -14.33 -15.25
CA ARG A 47 -5.61 -15.37 -14.67
C ARG A 47 -4.15 -15.01 -14.84
N ARG A 48 -3.63 -14.20 -13.94
CA ARG A 48 -2.22 -13.80 -13.91
C ARG A 48 -1.77 -13.49 -12.49
N LEU A 49 -0.48 -13.63 -12.23
CA LEU A 49 0.18 -13.05 -11.07
C LEU A 49 0.54 -11.60 -11.39
N ASN A 50 0.17 -10.66 -10.53
CA ASN A 50 0.51 -9.25 -10.69
C ASN A 50 1.76 -8.89 -9.87
N ASP A 51 1.80 -9.37 -8.62
CA ASP A 51 2.81 -9.03 -7.64
C ASP A 51 2.83 -10.02 -6.47
N ILE A 52 3.86 -9.88 -5.62
CA ILE A 52 3.90 -10.44 -4.28
C ILE A 52 3.97 -9.27 -3.31
N ALA A 53 2.97 -9.11 -2.45
CA ALA A 53 2.86 -7.94 -1.59
C ALA A 53 3.04 -8.27 -0.11
N PHE A 54 3.96 -7.55 0.53
CA PHE A 54 4.00 -7.42 1.98
C PHE A 54 2.96 -6.37 2.39
N ALA A 55 1.77 -6.84 2.72
CA ALA A 55 0.60 -6.02 3.05
C ALA A 55 -0.33 -6.80 3.97
N GLY A 56 -1.46 -6.22 4.37
CA GLY A 56 -2.53 -6.93 5.07
C GLY A 56 -2.94 -6.28 6.40
N ASP A 57 -3.33 -7.10 7.37
CA ASP A 57 -3.87 -6.62 8.65
C ASP A 57 -2.82 -6.09 9.64
N GLY A 58 -1.55 -6.21 9.31
CA GLY A 58 -0.41 -5.70 10.07
C GLY A 58 0.37 -4.63 9.30
N GLU A 59 1.38 -4.09 9.95
CA GLU A 59 2.33 -3.14 9.37
C GLU A 59 3.64 -3.89 9.08
N PRO A 60 4.03 -4.11 7.81
CA PRO A 60 5.22 -4.89 7.46
C PRO A 60 6.51 -4.38 8.09
N THR A 61 6.63 -3.06 8.25
CA THR A 61 7.83 -2.45 8.84
C THR A 61 8.00 -2.72 10.34
N THR A 62 7.01 -3.33 10.97
CA THR A 62 7.14 -3.84 12.36
C THR A 62 7.72 -5.24 12.43
N TYR A 63 7.81 -5.96 11.30
CA TYR A 63 8.31 -7.33 11.29
C TYR A 63 9.85 -7.34 11.46
N PRO A 64 10.39 -7.97 12.52
CA PRO A 64 11.81 -7.88 12.82
C PRO A 64 12.74 -8.48 11.74
N ARG A 65 12.21 -9.40 10.94
CA ARG A 65 12.93 -10.10 9.86
C ARG A 65 12.55 -9.60 8.47
N LEU A 66 12.05 -8.36 8.33
CA LEU A 66 11.58 -7.82 7.07
C LEU A 66 12.61 -7.94 5.94
N GLY A 67 13.88 -7.57 6.21
CA GLY A 67 14.95 -7.69 5.20
C GLY A 67 15.20 -9.13 4.74
N GLN A 68 15.16 -10.09 5.68
CA GLN A 68 15.27 -11.52 5.36
C GLN A 68 14.06 -12.01 4.55
N ALA A 69 12.85 -11.53 4.89
CA ALA A 69 11.63 -11.87 4.16
C ALA A 69 11.67 -11.35 2.73
N ILE A 70 12.09 -10.11 2.52
CA ILE A 70 12.27 -9.52 1.19
C ILE A 70 13.26 -10.35 0.36
N GLN A 71 14.41 -10.71 0.95
CA GLN A 71 15.41 -11.52 0.26
C GLN A 71 14.86 -12.91 -0.09
N ALA A 72 14.24 -13.61 0.87
CA ALA A 72 13.69 -14.94 0.64
C ALA A 72 12.63 -14.94 -0.49
N VAL A 73 11.76 -13.92 -0.54
CA VAL A 73 10.77 -13.79 -1.61
C VAL A 73 11.42 -13.48 -2.95
N ALA A 74 12.49 -12.68 -2.98
CA ALA A 74 13.27 -12.43 -4.20
C ALA A 74 13.91 -13.73 -4.72
N ASP A 75 14.46 -14.57 -3.83
CA ASP A 75 15.06 -15.86 -4.19
C ASP A 75 14.00 -16.85 -4.70
N LEU A 76 12.82 -16.92 -4.08
CA LEU A 76 11.69 -17.74 -4.52
C LEU A 76 11.19 -17.30 -5.91
N ARG A 77 11.06 -16.00 -6.13
CA ARG A 77 10.68 -15.44 -7.43
C ARG A 77 11.65 -15.87 -8.53
N ALA A 78 12.95 -15.83 -8.26
CA ALA A 78 13.98 -16.32 -9.18
C ALA A 78 13.89 -17.84 -9.39
N LYS A 79 13.71 -18.62 -8.31
CA LYS A 79 13.53 -20.09 -8.34
C LYS A 79 12.39 -20.51 -9.27
N HIS A 80 11.26 -19.80 -9.22
CA HIS A 80 10.07 -20.09 -10.05
C HIS A 80 10.09 -19.45 -11.44
N GLY A 81 11.21 -18.81 -11.86
CA GLY A 81 11.32 -18.21 -13.18
C GLY A 81 10.47 -16.96 -13.40
N LEU A 82 10.20 -16.20 -12.32
CA LEU A 82 9.36 -15.00 -12.30
C LEU A 82 10.18 -13.73 -11.97
N PRO A 83 11.30 -13.45 -12.63
CA PRO A 83 12.19 -12.33 -12.26
C PRO A 83 11.49 -10.96 -12.35
N ASP A 84 10.52 -10.81 -13.25
CA ASP A 84 9.78 -9.57 -13.51
C ASP A 84 8.55 -9.40 -12.61
N LEU A 85 8.19 -10.42 -11.83
CA LEU A 85 7.06 -10.32 -10.90
C LEU A 85 7.37 -9.30 -9.81
N LYS A 86 6.56 -8.28 -9.68
CA LYS A 86 6.81 -7.18 -8.75
C LYS A 86 6.75 -7.64 -7.29
N LEU A 87 7.64 -7.07 -6.49
CA LEU A 87 7.63 -7.17 -5.04
C LEU A 87 7.14 -5.85 -4.45
N ILE A 88 6.03 -5.88 -3.73
CA ILE A 88 5.41 -4.67 -3.17
C ILE A 88 5.54 -4.67 -1.65
N VAL A 89 5.90 -3.54 -1.08
CA VAL A 89 5.76 -3.29 0.36
C VAL A 89 4.80 -2.12 0.56
N LEU A 90 3.66 -2.38 1.22
CA LEU A 90 2.69 -1.37 1.61
C LEU A 90 2.89 -1.01 3.08
N THR A 91 3.15 0.26 3.39
CA THR A 91 3.42 0.72 4.75
C THR A 91 2.63 1.97 5.13
N ASN A 92 2.29 2.10 6.40
CA ASN A 92 1.72 3.32 6.98
C ASN A 92 2.78 4.42 7.24
N ALA A 93 4.01 4.21 6.83
CA ALA A 93 5.15 5.11 6.90
C ALA A 93 5.62 5.53 8.32
N LEU A 94 5.00 5.02 9.39
CA LEU A 94 5.37 5.40 10.76
C LEU A 94 6.81 5.07 11.15
N LEU A 95 7.37 4.00 10.58
CA LEU A 95 8.69 3.48 10.96
C LEU A 95 9.78 3.69 9.89
N LEU A 96 9.49 4.40 8.80
CA LEU A 96 10.46 4.62 7.72
C LEU A 96 11.70 5.43 8.14
N HIS A 97 11.65 6.13 9.28
CA HIS A 97 12.81 6.81 9.87
C HIS A 97 13.82 5.86 10.53
N ARG A 98 13.44 4.61 10.80
CA ARG A 98 14.32 3.63 11.44
C ARG A 98 15.34 3.10 10.45
N GLN A 99 16.61 3.09 10.82
CA GLN A 99 17.70 2.66 9.94
C GLN A 99 17.59 1.18 9.56
N ASP A 100 17.17 0.31 10.48
CA ASP A 100 16.96 -1.11 10.21
C ASP A 100 15.83 -1.35 9.18
N VAL A 101 14.75 -0.59 9.27
CA VAL A 101 13.64 -0.61 8.30
C VAL A 101 14.10 -0.10 6.94
N LEU A 102 14.80 1.04 6.91
CA LEU A 102 15.31 1.61 5.67
C LEU A 102 16.29 0.65 4.98
N ASN A 103 17.21 0.05 5.73
CA ASN A 103 18.14 -0.95 5.19
C ASN A 103 17.41 -2.18 4.64
N ALA A 104 16.36 -2.65 5.31
CA ALA A 104 15.53 -3.75 4.81
C ALA A 104 14.85 -3.40 3.49
N LEU A 105 14.26 -2.20 3.38
CA LEU A 105 13.58 -1.73 2.18
C LEU A 105 14.55 -1.48 1.01
N LEU A 106 15.79 -1.07 1.28
CA LEU A 106 16.83 -0.94 0.24
C LEU A 106 17.15 -2.29 -0.44
N GLY A 107 16.90 -3.40 0.24
CA GLY A 107 16.98 -4.75 -0.33
C GLY A 107 16.04 -4.96 -1.52
N LEU A 108 14.93 -4.23 -1.61
CA LEU A 108 14.00 -4.29 -2.74
C LEU A 108 14.69 -3.97 -4.08
N ARG A 109 15.72 -3.11 -4.08
CA ARG A 109 16.46 -2.68 -5.29
C ARG A 109 17.25 -3.81 -5.95
N GLN A 110 17.52 -4.90 -5.25
CA GLN A 110 18.31 -6.04 -5.79
C GLN A 110 17.63 -6.71 -6.99
N GLY A 111 16.31 -6.60 -7.12
CA GLY A 111 15.58 -7.11 -8.28
C GLY A 111 15.72 -6.27 -9.55
N GLY A 112 16.41 -5.13 -9.50
CA GLY A 112 16.53 -4.19 -10.62
C GLY A 112 15.36 -3.21 -10.77
N PRO A 113 15.48 -2.26 -11.72
CA PRO A 113 14.42 -1.27 -11.97
C PRO A 113 13.10 -1.93 -12.37
N GLY A 114 11.99 -1.47 -11.79
CA GLY A 114 10.63 -1.95 -12.10
C GLY A 114 10.25 -3.27 -11.42
N SER A 115 11.18 -3.97 -10.76
CA SER A 115 10.92 -5.23 -10.08
C SER A 115 10.31 -5.07 -8.68
N TYR A 116 10.18 -3.85 -8.17
CA TYR A 116 9.61 -3.56 -6.87
C TYR A 116 8.79 -2.27 -6.86
N GLU A 117 7.93 -2.16 -5.87
CA GLU A 117 7.23 -0.92 -5.54
C GLU A 117 7.16 -0.76 -4.01
N LEU A 118 7.44 0.44 -3.53
CA LEU A 118 7.20 0.83 -2.15
C LEU A 118 6.00 1.75 -2.12
N TRP A 119 4.91 1.28 -1.49
CA TRP A 119 3.68 2.05 -1.34
C TRP A 119 3.59 2.62 0.06
N ALA A 120 3.68 3.95 0.16
CA ALA A 120 3.58 4.65 1.42
C ALA A 120 2.20 5.32 1.56
N LYS A 121 1.50 5.03 2.65
CA LYS A 121 0.18 5.63 2.89
C LYS A 121 0.31 7.08 3.36
N LEU A 122 -0.43 7.94 2.65
CA LEU A 122 -0.65 9.34 3.01
C LEU A 122 -2.14 9.67 2.78
N ASP A 123 -2.96 9.44 3.79
CA ASP A 123 -4.43 9.50 3.70
C ASP A 123 -5.01 10.87 4.09
N ALA A 124 -4.16 11.88 4.28
CA ALA A 124 -4.58 13.21 4.72
C ALA A 124 -3.57 14.30 4.30
N GLY A 125 -4.10 15.51 4.08
CA GLY A 125 -3.31 16.73 3.88
C GLY A 125 -3.21 17.58 5.13
N THR A 126 -4.24 17.52 6.01
CA THR A 126 -4.30 18.29 7.25
C THR A 126 -4.24 17.41 8.50
N GLN A 127 -3.68 17.95 9.57
CA GLN A 127 -3.62 17.24 10.87
C GLN A 127 -5.03 16.90 11.41
N PRO A 128 -6.04 17.80 11.36
CA PRO A 128 -7.38 17.46 11.85
C PRO A 128 -8.05 16.29 11.09
N TRP A 129 -7.89 16.23 9.76
CA TRP A 129 -8.42 15.10 8.98
C TRP A 129 -7.67 13.81 9.30
N PHE A 130 -6.36 13.89 9.40
CA PHE A 130 -5.52 12.76 9.77
C PHE A 130 -5.90 12.14 11.13
N GLU A 131 -6.15 12.97 12.15
CA GLU A 131 -6.57 12.50 13.47
C GLU A 131 -7.92 11.79 13.44
N GLN A 132 -8.87 12.30 12.66
CA GLN A 132 -10.17 11.67 12.49
C GLN A 132 -10.06 10.30 11.81
N MET A 133 -9.17 10.16 10.82
CA MET A 133 -8.94 8.92 10.08
C MET A 133 -8.09 7.91 10.84
N ALA A 134 -7.00 8.34 11.44
CA ALA A 134 -6.07 7.47 12.14
C ALA A 134 -6.59 7.01 13.51
N GLY A 135 -7.55 7.74 14.11
CA GLY A 135 -8.09 7.43 15.44
C GLY A 135 -7.04 7.48 16.56
N ARG A 136 -5.92 8.17 16.34
CA ARG A 136 -4.77 8.25 17.26
C ARG A 136 -4.16 9.64 17.19
N ASN A 137 -3.57 10.07 18.29
CA ASN A 137 -2.78 11.30 18.36
C ASN A 137 -1.38 11.05 17.75
N LEU A 138 -1.32 11.05 16.40
CA LEU A 138 -0.11 10.91 15.61
C LEU A 138 0.14 12.21 14.83
N SER A 139 1.39 12.54 14.57
CA SER A 139 1.75 13.70 13.75
C SER A 139 1.75 13.35 12.27
N LEU A 140 0.92 14.04 11.48
CA LEU A 140 0.95 13.97 10.03
C LEU A 140 2.31 14.41 9.48
N GLN A 141 2.90 15.48 10.05
CA GLN A 141 4.21 15.96 9.65
C GLN A 141 5.28 14.87 9.78
N ARG A 142 5.25 14.08 10.86
CA ARG A 142 6.17 12.94 11.01
C ARG A 142 6.02 11.91 9.89
N ILE A 143 4.80 11.65 9.41
CA ILE A 143 4.57 10.74 8.27
C ILE A 143 5.21 11.33 7.01
N VAL A 144 4.99 12.62 6.74
CA VAL A 144 5.57 13.33 5.59
C VAL A 144 7.10 13.30 5.64
N ASP A 145 7.70 13.62 6.79
CA ASP A 145 9.16 13.60 6.99
C ASP A 145 9.74 12.20 6.77
N ASN A 146 9.07 11.18 7.28
CA ASN A 146 9.47 9.78 7.11
C ASN A 146 9.41 9.33 5.65
N ILE A 147 8.36 9.71 4.92
CA ILE A 147 8.24 9.41 3.50
C ILE A 147 9.34 10.16 2.73
N ALA A 148 9.56 11.43 3.00
CA ALA A 148 10.62 12.21 2.36
C ALA A 148 12.02 11.62 2.60
N LEU A 149 12.30 11.16 3.82
CA LEU A 149 13.56 10.48 4.15
C LEU A 149 13.79 9.21 3.31
N CYS A 150 12.75 8.39 3.20
CA CYS A 150 12.80 7.16 2.43
C CYS A 150 12.84 7.43 0.92
N ALA A 151 12.03 8.38 0.44
CA ALA A 151 11.89 8.72 -0.98
C ALA A 151 13.18 9.35 -1.58
N ARG A 152 14.09 9.86 -0.77
CA ARG A 152 15.44 10.26 -1.25
C ARG A 152 16.32 9.08 -1.63
N GLN A 153 15.98 7.88 -1.17
CA GLN A 153 16.78 6.68 -1.41
C GLN A 153 16.06 5.63 -2.25
N LEU A 154 14.74 5.63 -2.26
CA LEU A 154 13.90 4.69 -2.99
C LEU A 154 12.84 5.46 -3.78
N GLU A 155 12.42 4.90 -4.90
CA GLU A 155 11.22 5.38 -5.57
C GLU A 155 9.99 4.96 -4.78
N VAL A 156 9.07 5.89 -4.50
CA VAL A 156 7.89 5.67 -3.67
C VAL A 156 6.62 5.96 -4.46
N THR A 157 5.63 5.11 -4.33
CA THR A 157 4.24 5.39 -4.72
C THR A 157 3.48 5.83 -3.47
N ILE A 158 2.88 7.00 -3.51
CA ILE A 158 1.94 7.44 -2.46
C ILE A 158 0.61 6.73 -2.68
N GLN A 159 0.07 6.11 -1.66
CA GLN A 159 -1.25 5.49 -1.68
C GLN A 159 -2.19 6.25 -0.73
N SER A 160 -3.21 6.90 -1.30
CA SER A 160 -4.11 7.79 -0.57
C SER A 160 -5.54 7.26 -0.63
N MET A 161 -6.06 6.83 0.51
CA MET A 161 -7.46 6.47 0.65
C MET A 161 -8.30 7.72 0.91
N ILE A 162 -9.27 7.95 0.03
CA ILE A 162 -10.24 9.06 0.13
C ILE A 162 -11.61 8.48 0.46
N PRO A 163 -11.97 8.38 1.74
CA PRO A 163 -13.27 7.90 2.17
C PRO A 163 -14.21 9.05 2.48
N THR A 164 -15.49 8.73 2.68
CA THR A 164 -16.38 9.59 3.47
C THR A 164 -16.23 9.28 4.95
N LEU A 165 -16.39 10.30 5.79
CA LEU A 165 -16.49 10.19 7.24
C LEU A 165 -17.83 10.79 7.67
N ASP A 166 -18.70 9.97 8.28
CA ASP A 166 -20.09 10.34 8.59
C ASP A 166 -20.84 10.90 7.35
N GLY A 167 -20.60 10.28 6.19
CA GLY A 167 -21.23 10.64 4.91
C GLY A 167 -20.65 11.89 4.23
N LYS A 168 -19.57 12.48 4.76
CA LYS A 168 -18.90 13.65 4.18
C LYS A 168 -17.54 13.27 3.65
N ASP A 169 -17.25 13.61 2.39
CA ASP A 169 -15.90 13.50 1.83
C ASP A 169 -14.95 14.59 2.39
N PRO A 170 -13.62 14.46 2.21
CA PRO A 170 -12.65 15.41 2.76
C PRO A 170 -12.77 16.83 2.17
N GLY A 171 -13.37 16.98 0.99
CA GLY A 171 -13.49 18.25 0.28
C GLY A 171 -12.21 18.68 -0.44
N GLU A 172 -12.35 19.68 -1.31
CA GLU A 172 -11.25 20.18 -2.15
C GLU A 172 -10.10 20.81 -1.35
N THR A 173 -10.42 21.49 -0.24
CA THR A 173 -9.40 22.12 0.61
C THR A 173 -8.43 21.09 1.18
N GLU A 174 -8.94 19.90 1.55
CA GLU A 174 -8.10 18.80 2.02
C GLU A 174 -7.22 18.24 0.90
N MET A 175 -7.74 18.18 -0.33
CA MET A 175 -6.95 17.73 -1.49
C MET A 175 -5.83 18.72 -1.83
N VAL A 176 -6.08 20.02 -1.74
CA VAL A 176 -5.04 21.07 -1.89
C VAL A 176 -3.97 20.93 -0.79
N ALA A 177 -4.39 20.72 0.44
CA ALA A 177 -3.46 20.49 1.55
C ALA A 177 -2.63 19.22 1.34
N MET A 178 -3.24 18.14 0.84
CA MET A 178 -2.54 16.89 0.50
C MET A 178 -1.50 17.12 -0.60
N ALA A 179 -1.85 17.88 -1.64
CA ALA A 179 -0.89 18.31 -2.67
C ALA A 179 0.31 19.04 -2.06
N GLY A 180 0.06 19.94 -1.10
CA GLY A 180 1.11 20.61 -0.35
C GLY A 180 2.07 19.63 0.34
N ARG A 181 1.55 18.55 0.94
CA ARG A 181 2.38 17.50 1.57
C ARG A 181 3.21 16.72 0.56
N ILE A 182 2.63 16.40 -0.60
CA ILE A 182 3.36 15.71 -1.67
C ILE A 182 4.47 16.61 -2.21
N ASN A 183 4.18 17.90 -2.43
CA ASN A 183 5.16 18.87 -2.88
C ASN A 183 6.27 19.13 -1.84
N GLU A 184 5.95 19.04 -0.55
CA GLU A 184 6.96 19.08 0.53
C GLU A 184 7.93 17.89 0.43
N ILE A 185 7.42 16.67 0.15
CA ILE A 185 8.24 15.48 -0.05
C ILE A 185 9.15 15.62 -1.27
N THR A 186 8.58 16.00 -2.42
CA THR A 186 9.35 16.15 -3.67
C THR A 186 10.34 17.31 -3.59
N GLY A 187 9.95 18.43 -2.99
CA GLY A 187 10.81 19.60 -2.73
C GLY A 187 11.99 19.28 -1.80
N ALA A 188 11.83 18.30 -0.92
CA ALA A 188 12.92 17.75 -0.09
C ALA A 188 13.82 16.74 -0.83
N GLY A 189 13.67 16.59 -2.15
CA GLY A 189 14.42 15.67 -2.99
C GLY A 189 13.88 14.23 -3.00
N GLY A 190 12.64 14.02 -2.53
CA GLY A 190 11.98 12.72 -2.58
C GLY A 190 11.54 12.33 -4.00
N ASN A 191 11.81 11.10 -4.41
CA ASN A 191 11.39 10.53 -5.68
C ASN A 191 10.01 9.88 -5.53
N ILE A 192 8.95 10.58 -5.91
CA ILE A 192 7.58 10.06 -5.95
C ILE A 192 7.23 9.73 -7.39
N ARG A 193 6.99 8.45 -7.66
CA ARG A 193 6.65 7.94 -9.00
C ARG A 193 5.19 8.17 -9.36
N LEU A 194 4.30 7.99 -8.39
CA LEU A 194 2.85 7.96 -8.61
C LEU A 194 2.12 8.28 -7.31
N VAL A 195 0.99 8.95 -7.41
CA VAL A 195 -0.03 9.03 -6.37
C VAL A 195 -1.23 8.20 -6.79
N GLN A 196 -1.53 7.16 -6.02
CA GLN A 196 -2.73 6.33 -6.19
C GLN A 196 -3.83 6.87 -5.28
N VAL A 197 -4.86 7.48 -5.88
CA VAL A 197 -6.07 7.91 -5.18
C VAL A 197 -7.10 6.80 -5.27
N TYR A 198 -7.61 6.33 -4.14
CA TYR A 198 -8.62 5.28 -4.13
C TYR A 198 -9.65 5.50 -3.01
N THR A 199 -10.79 4.84 -3.11
CA THR A 199 -11.79 4.79 -2.05
C THR A 199 -11.94 3.38 -1.49
N THR A 200 -12.83 3.18 -0.52
CA THR A 200 -13.00 1.88 0.13
C THR A 200 -13.55 0.84 -0.87
N ALA A 201 -12.82 -0.27 -1.08
CA ALA A 201 -13.21 -1.36 -1.98
C ALA A 201 -13.97 -2.50 -1.27
N ARG A 202 -14.10 -2.44 0.04
CA ARG A 202 -14.81 -3.40 0.88
C ARG A 202 -15.42 -2.68 2.09
N LYS A 203 -16.46 -3.25 2.67
CA LYS A 203 -17.13 -2.66 3.84
C LYS A 203 -16.12 -2.42 4.97
N PRO A 204 -15.92 -1.16 5.40
CA PRO A 204 -15.03 -0.84 6.50
C PRO A 204 -15.54 -1.41 7.84
N SER A 205 -14.62 -1.74 8.73
CA SER A 205 -15.00 -2.14 10.12
C SER A 205 -15.52 -0.98 10.95
N ASN A 206 -15.13 0.26 10.62
CA ASN A 206 -15.67 1.47 11.24
C ASN A 206 -16.90 1.95 10.44
N PRO A 207 -18.12 1.94 11.02
CA PRO A 207 -19.34 2.30 10.30
C PRO A 207 -19.41 3.78 9.91
N ARG A 208 -18.56 4.64 10.47
CA ARG A 208 -18.47 6.06 10.10
C ARG A 208 -17.77 6.26 8.75
N ILE A 209 -16.98 5.28 8.31
CA ILE A 209 -16.21 5.34 7.05
C ILE A 209 -17.05 4.74 5.94
N GLY A 210 -17.20 5.49 4.85
CA GLY A 210 -17.91 5.08 3.66
C GLY A 210 -17.10 5.28 2.39
N MET A 211 -17.66 4.84 1.27
CA MET A 211 -17.11 5.02 -0.05
C MET A 211 -17.43 6.42 -0.58
N VAL A 212 -16.53 7.01 -1.33
CA VAL A 212 -16.79 8.17 -2.18
C VAL A 212 -17.26 7.67 -3.54
N GLU A 213 -18.30 8.26 -4.08
CA GLU A 213 -18.82 7.96 -5.43
C GLU A 213 -17.76 8.27 -6.50
N ASP A 214 -17.74 7.48 -7.57
CA ASP A 214 -16.68 7.53 -8.59
C ASP A 214 -16.51 8.92 -9.19
N ALA A 215 -17.59 9.58 -9.60
CA ALA A 215 -17.54 10.94 -10.16
C ALA A 215 -16.97 11.96 -9.16
N ARG A 216 -17.33 11.83 -7.88
CA ARG A 216 -16.80 12.71 -6.83
C ARG A 216 -15.33 12.42 -6.52
N LEU A 217 -14.91 11.15 -6.59
CA LEU A 217 -13.51 10.76 -6.44
C LEU A 217 -12.66 11.34 -7.56
N ASP A 218 -13.16 11.37 -8.81
CA ASP A 218 -12.51 12.01 -9.94
C ASP A 218 -12.34 13.53 -9.74
N GLU A 219 -13.39 14.24 -9.29
CA GLU A 219 -13.31 15.67 -8.98
C GLU A 219 -12.22 15.96 -7.92
N LEU A 220 -12.17 15.17 -6.87
CA LEU A 220 -11.18 15.31 -5.80
C LEU A 220 -9.76 15.00 -6.33
N ALA A 221 -9.60 13.96 -7.15
CA ALA A 221 -8.33 13.64 -7.78
C ALA A 221 -7.88 14.72 -8.77
N ASP A 222 -8.81 15.30 -9.53
CA ASP A 222 -8.51 16.42 -10.43
C ASP A 222 -8.03 17.64 -9.65
N LYS A 223 -8.59 17.88 -8.47
CA LYS A 223 -8.11 18.94 -7.59
C LYS A 223 -6.68 18.70 -7.14
N LEU A 224 -6.34 17.46 -6.82
CA LEU A 224 -4.96 17.08 -6.50
C LEU A 224 -4.03 17.26 -7.70
N ARG A 225 -4.43 16.78 -8.90
CA ARG A 225 -3.65 16.91 -10.15
C ARG A 225 -3.28 18.34 -10.50
N GLN A 226 -4.17 19.29 -10.22
CA GLN A 226 -3.93 20.73 -10.48
C GLN A 226 -2.78 21.32 -9.64
N HIS A 227 -2.34 20.63 -8.57
CA HIS A 227 -1.41 21.18 -7.58
C HIS A 227 -0.16 20.33 -7.38
N VAL A 228 0.00 19.20 -8.12
CA VAL A 228 1.20 18.37 -8.09
C VAL A 228 1.72 18.11 -9.49
N GLU A 229 3.04 17.92 -9.63
CA GLU A 229 3.66 17.56 -10.91
C GLU A 229 3.75 16.03 -11.12
N VAL A 230 3.61 15.25 -10.04
CA VAL A 230 3.67 13.80 -10.10
C VAL A 230 2.38 13.22 -10.70
N PRO A 231 2.44 12.10 -11.43
CA PRO A 231 1.25 11.42 -11.94
C PRO A 231 0.27 11.06 -10.82
N VAL A 232 -1.04 11.20 -11.10
CA VAL A 232 -2.12 10.81 -10.17
C VAL A 232 -3.09 9.87 -10.90
N GLU A 233 -3.24 8.66 -10.40
CA GLU A 233 -4.17 7.65 -10.90
C GLU A 233 -5.29 7.39 -9.90
N VAL A 234 -6.50 7.12 -10.42
CA VAL A 234 -7.69 6.86 -9.61
C VAL A 234 -8.05 5.39 -9.69
N PHE A 235 -8.37 4.81 -8.55
CA PHE A 235 -8.82 3.42 -8.40
C PHE A 235 -10.16 3.39 -7.68
N TYR A 236 -11.21 2.97 -8.38
CA TYR A 236 -12.57 2.97 -7.86
C TYR A 236 -12.82 1.80 -6.91
N GLY A 237 -13.70 2.03 -5.96
CA GLY A 237 -14.22 1.01 -5.08
C GLY A 237 -15.20 0.08 -5.80
N ARG A 238 -15.57 -1.01 -5.13
CA ARG A 238 -16.73 -1.82 -5.55
C ARG A 238 -17.86 -1.55 -4.57
N HIS A 239 -19.08 -1.32 -5.10
CA HIS A 239 -20.25 -1.29 -4.24
C HIS A 239 -20.41 -2.66 -3.58
N TRP A 240 -20.39 -2.69 -2.26
CA TRP A 240 -20.78 -3.88 -1.50
C TRP A 240 -22.27 -3.82 -1.21
N GLU A 241 -22.98 -4.85 -1.57
CA GLU A 241 -24.37 -5.00 -1.18
C GLU A 241 -24.46 -5.06 0.36
N THR A 242 -25.38 -4.29 0.90
CA THR A 242 -25.64 -4.17 2.36
C THR A 242 -26.25 -5.43 2.93
#